data_6da6b2b0ddafcd21a04e0c60d58966a3
#
_entry.id   6da6b2b0ddafcd21a04e0c60d58966a3
#
_cell.length_a   1.000
_cell.length_b   1.000
_cell.length_c   1.000
_cell.angle_alpha   90.00
_cell.angle_beta   90.00
_cell.angle_gamma   90.00
#
_symmetry.space_group_name_H-M   'P 1'
#
loop_
_entity.id
_entity.type
_entity.pdbx_description
1 polymer ?
#
loop_
_entity_poly.entity_id
_entity_poly.type
_entity_poly.pdbx_seq_one_letter_code
_entity_poly.pdbx_strand_id
1 'polypeptide(L)'
;MAKVPELNIPASTSTVDVSILNTTGTILGLSLSNFVEPKVEGHDYIAAPCYAFLIQHPVSKRTLVFDLGIRKDLWNLPQKTQDLYNSMGVTITVPKGVREILDEQGVDTKNIEAVVWSHSHFDHTGNPSTFEPSTALIVGPGTSKAAFPGYPANPDNPYILESDYTGREVKELDFSKSNLKIGKFSAIDYFGDGSLYFLDTPGHCIGHICGFARVTSNPDSFILMGGDGVHYDGQLRPSHWHPLPDSISPHPFDPAAPQTCPGELFHKVLRDGKEEPIYLAADSPAHADVVQTRATIKGLQEFDAHDNIFVVPAHDQFLLNVIDFFPKPANKFLEKGWVKKARWMFLADFAKAVGREAKVEIVGDYRPIPKEEYKGFIGK
;
A
#
# COMPACT_ATOMS: atom_id res chain seq x y z
N MET A 1 8.37 -15.73 22.56
CA MET A 1 8.06 -15.33 21.19
C MET A 1 8.22 -16.55 20.29
N ALA A 2 7.32 -16.75 19.35
CA ALA A 2 7.43 -17.81 18.36
C ALA A 2 8.69 -17.61 17.50
N LYS A 3 9.20 -18.72 16.93
CA LYS A 3 10.29 -18.64 15.96
C LYS A 3 9.80 -17.88 14.72
N VAL A 4 10.55 -16.85 14.32
CA VAL A 4 10.26 -16.10 13.09
C VAL A 4 10.35 -17.06 11.89
N PRO A 5 9.39 -17.06 10.95
CA PRO A 5 9.36 -17.99 9.81
C PRO A 5 10.51 -17.73 8.85
N GLU A 6 10.98 -18.78 8.19
CA GLU A 6 11.99 -18.64 7.15
C GLU A 6 11.31 -18.30 5.83
N LEU A 7 11.69 -17.17 5.23
CA LEU A 7 11.11 -16.72 3.96
C LEU A 7 11.81 -17.31 2.73
N ASN A 8 12.96 -17.98 2.90
CA ASN A 8 13.77 -18.57 1.83
C ASN A 8 14.15 -17.54 0.75
N ILE A 9 14.52 -16.33 1.16
CA ILE A 9 14.97 -15.29 0.25
C ILE A 9 16.32 -15.70 -0.33
N PRO A 10 16.51 -15.75 -1.69
CA PRO A 10 17.77 -16.08 -2.28
C PRO A 10 18.89 -15.15 -1.80
N ALA A 11 20.07 -15.72 -1.55
CA ALA A 11 21.24 -14.92 -1.19
C ALA A 11 21.68 -14.04 -2.37
N SER A 12 21.94 -12.77 -2.10
CA SER A 12 22.46 -11.82 -3.08
C SER A 12 23.18 -10.68 -2.37
N THR A 13 24.12 -10.04 -3.08
CA THR A 13 24.73 -8.77 -2.66
C THR A 13 24.21 -7.58 -3.48
N SER A 14 23.39 -7.85 -4.51
CA SER A 14 22.76 -6.80 -5.32
C SER A 14 21.64 -6.14 -4.58
N THR A 15 21.55 -4.82 -4.73
CA THR A 15 20.54 -3.98 -4.07
C THR A 15 19.96 -2.99 -5.04
N VAL A 16 18.79 -2.44 -4.69
CA VAL A 16 18.19 -1.29 -5.36
C VAL A 16 18.03 -0.12 -4.40
N ASP A 17 18.01 1.09 -4.93
CA ASP A 17 17.58 2.26 -4.21
C ASP A 17 16.05 2.38 -4.31
N VAL A 18 15.40 2.51 -3.18
CA VAL A 18 13.94 2.70 -3.10
C VAL A 18 13.64 4.02 -2.42
N SER A 19 12.84 4.84 -3.08
CA SER A 19 12.25 6.03 -2.46
C SER A 19 10.73 5.87 -2.41
N ILE A 20 10.15 6.14 -1.25
CA ILE A 20 8.70 6.12 -1.06
C ILE A 20 8.16 7.50 -1.42
N LEU A 21 7.21 7.56 -2.36
CA LEU A 21 6.57 8.79 -2.77
C LEU A 21 5.27 8.96 -1.99
N ASN A 22 5.14 10.09 -1.27
CA ASN A 22 3.82 10.59 -0.94
C ASN A 22 3.26 11.22 -2.20
N THR A 23 2.30 10.54 -2.84
CA THR A 23 1.70 11.02 -4.10
C THR A 23 0.84 12.26 -3.91
N THR A 24 0.69 12.72 -2.66
CA THR A 24 -0.23 13.80 -2.26
C THR A 24 -1.71 13.50 -2.52
N GLY A 25 -2.00 12.36 -3.13
CA GLY A 25 -3.35 11.83 -3.32
C GLY A 25 -3.90 11.28 -2.00
N THR A 26 -5.13 11.66 -1.65
CA THR A 26 -5.81 11.15 -0.45
C THR A 26 -7.28 10.90 -0.72
N ILE A 27 -7.83 9.86 -0.10
CA ILE A 27 -9.26 9.58 -0.05
C ILE A 27 -9.70 9.64 1.41
N LEU A 28 -10.68 10.45 1.72
CA LEU A 28 -11.26 10.59 3.05
C LEU A 28 -12.72 10.16 3.06
N GLY A 29 -13.16 9.55 4.14
CA GLY A 29 -14.56 9.15 4.33
C GLY A 29 -14.94 7.78 3.78
N LEU A 30 -13.96 6.95 3.38
CA LEU A 30 -14.23 5.55 3.06
C LEU A 30 -14.63 4.79 4.33
N SER A 31 -15.76 4.07 4.26
CA SER A 31 -16.17 3.20 5.37
C SER A 31 -15.18 2.07 5.57
N LEU A 32 -14.58 2.00 6.75
CA LEU A 32 -13.62 0.97 7.11
C LEU A 32 -14.21 -0.44 7.01
N SER A 33 -15.53 -0.59 7.28
CA SER A 33 -16.23 -1.88 7.19
C SER A 33 -16.30 -2.46 5.77
N ASN A 34 -15.95 -1.70 4.73
CA ASN A 34 -15.78 -2.25 3.39
C ASN A 34 -14.49 -3.10 3.28
N PHE A 35 -13.52 -2.85 4.11
CA PHE A 35 -12.19 -3.45 4.01
C PHE A 35 -11.89 -4.44 5.14
N VAL A 36 -12.42 -4.19 6.35
CA VAL A 36 -12.08 -4.98 7.53
C VAL A 36 -13.29 -5.34 8.39
N GLU A 37 -13.17 -6.43 9.15
CA GLU A 37 -14.09 -6.89 10.18
C GLU A 37 -13.34 -7.45 11.39
N PRO A 38 -13.93 -7.49 12.60
CA PRO A 38 -15.26 -6.98 12.97
C PRO A 38 -15.27 -5.45 13.06
N LYS A 39 -16.46 -4.85 13.03
CA LYS A 39 -16.60 -3.40 13.30
C LYS A 39 -16.20 -3.10 14.75
N VAL A 40 -15.36 -2.07 14.93
CA VAL A 40 -14.99 -1.54 16.24
C VAL A 40 -15.63 -0.16 16.40
N GLU A 41 -16.39 0.04 17.48
CA GLU A 41 -17.05 1.31 17.75
C GLU A 41 -16.03 2.45 17.85
N GLY A 42 -16.28 3.54 17.12
CA GLY A 42 -15.42 4.71 17.08
C GLY A 42 -14.27 4.64 16.07
N HIS A 43 -14.15 3.53 15.32
CA HIS A 43 -13.25 3.38 14.18
C HIS A 43 -14.08 3.02 12.95
N ASP A 44 -14.73 4.00 12.37
CA ASP A 44 -15.76 3.82 11.34
C ASP A 44 -15.24 4.08 9.92
N TYR A 45 -14.21 4.92 9.78
CA TYR A 45 -13.69 5.38 8.49
C TYR A 45 -12.17 5.28 8.42
N ILE A 46 -11.65 5.25 7.22
CA ILE A 46 -10.22 5.26 6.92
C ILE A 46 -9.86 6.54 6.15
N ALA A 47 -8.74 7.16 6.49
CA ALA A 47 -8.05 8.08 5.62
C ALA A 47 -7.01 7.29 4.83
N ALA A 48 -7.10 7.37 3.51
CA ALA A 48 -6.25 6.62 2.60
C ALA A 48 -5.31 7.57 1.82
N PRO A 49 -4.10 7.89 2.34
CA PRO A 49 -3.04 8.40 1.49
C PRO A 49 -2.69 7.33 0.47
N CYS A 50 -2.15 7.70 -0.68
CA CYS A 50 -1.71 6.75 -1.68
C CYS A 50 -0.20 6.87 -1.85
N TYR A 51 0.52 5.79 -1.64
CA TYR A 51 1.97 5.74 -1.83
C TYR A 51 2.32 5.12 -3.18
N ALA A 52 3.42 5.60 -3.75
CA ALA A 52 4.09 5.02 -4.90
C ALA A 52 5.58 4.85 -4.57
N PHE A 53 6.33 4.13 -5.41
CA PHE A 53 7.73 3.86 -5.13
C PHE A 53 8.57 4.08 -6.38
N LEU A 54 9.63 4.87 -6.25
CA LEU A 54 10.69 4.95 -7.25
C LEU A 54 11.74 3.91 -6.90
N ILE A 55 12.02 3.01 -7.84
CA ILE A 55 12.99 1.92 -7.69
C ILE A 55 14.10 2.14 -8.72
N GLN A 56 15.33 2.30 -8.27
CA GLN A 56 16.48 2.55 -9.11
C GLN A 56 17.54 1.48 -8.89
N HIS A 57 17.93 0.78 -9.95
CA HIS A 57 19.01 -0.20 -9.88
C HIS A 57 20.35 0.50 -10.12
N PRO A 58 21.25 0.59 -9.10
CA PRO A 58 22.42 1.46 -9.17
C PRO A 58 23.46 1.02 -10.22
N VAL A 59 23.52 -0.26 -10.54
CA VAL A 59 24.48 -0.83 -11.49
C VAL A 59 23.97 -0.75 -12.93
N SER A 60 22.76 -1.30 -13.20
CA SER A 60 22.17 -1.32 -14.54
C SER A 60 21.54 -0.01 -14.98
N LYS A 61 21.36 0.95 -14.04
CA LYS A 61 20.68 2.23 -14.25
C LYS A 61 19.21 2.10 -14.67
N ARG A 62 18.62 0.92 -14.54
CA ARG A 62 17.20 0.70 -14.79
C ARG A 62 16.37 1.34 -13.69
N THR A 63 15.27 1.96 -14.08
CA THR A 63 14.37 2.70 -13.16
C THR A 63 12.94 2.27 -13.39
N LEU A 64 12.23 1.96 -12.30
CA LEU A 64 10.83 1.61 -12.29
C LEU A 64 10.06 2.53 -11.35
N VAL A 65 8.76 2.68 -11.61
CA VAL A 65 7.83 3.28 -10.66
C VAL A 65 6.75 2.23 -10.32
N PHE A 66 6.64 1.88 -9.05
CA PHE A 66 5.62 0.95 -8.56
C PHE A 66 4.47 1.77 -8.00
N ASP A 67 3.29 1.61 -8.60
CA ASP A 67 2.08 2.42 -8.46
C ASP A 67 2.26 3.92 -8.83
N LEU A 68 1.14 4.56 -9.13
CA LEU A 68 1.08 5.99 -9.46
C LEU A 68 0.07 6.76 -8.59
N GLY A 69 -0.48 6.11 -7.55
CA GLY A 69 -1.54 6.73 -6.74
C GLY A 69 -2.78 7.06 -7.55
N ILE A 70 -3.43 8.16 -7.22
CA ILE A 70 -4.64 8.64 -7.86
C ILE A 70 -4.28 9.58 -9.02
N ARG A 71 -4.98 9.46 -10.14
CA ARG A 71 -4.82 10.38 -11.27
C ARG A 71 -5.36 11.78 -10.93
N LYS A 72 -4.67 12.82 -11.35
CA LYS A 72 -5.07 14.21 -11.10
C LYS A 72 -6.32 14.61 -11.88
N ASP A 73 -6.46 14.08 -13.08
CA ASP A 73 -7.56 14.35 -14.00
C ASP A 73 -8.77 13.43 -13.73
N LEU A 74 -9.30 13.49 -12.52
CA LEU A 74 -10.42 12.67 -12.01
C LEU A 74 -11.68 12.75 -12.91
N TRP A 75 -11.87 13.86 -13.60
CA TRP A 75 -12.99 14.04 -14.54
C TRP A 75 -12.92 13.12 -15.78
N ASN A 76 -11.76 12.51 -16.05
CA ASN A 76 -11.59 11.52 -17.10
C ASN A 76 -11.95 10.10 -16.67
N LEU A 77 -12.11 9.85 -15.35
CA LEU A 77 -12.60 8.55 -14.88
C LEU A 77 -13.98 8.23 -15.47
N PRO A 78 -14.29 6.94 -15.67
CA PRO A 78 -15.62 6.54 -16.13
C PRO A 78 -16.73 7.15 -15.26
N GLN A 79 -17.82 7.60 -15.88
CA GLN A 79 -18.93 8.24 -15.16
C GLN A 79 -19.46 7.37 -14.02
N LYS A 80 -19.53 6.06 -14.24
CA LYS A 80 -19.94 5.07 -13.24
C LYS A 80 -19.10 5.12 -11.98
N THR A 81 -17.78 5.30 -12.11
CA THR A 81 -16.85 5.46 -10.99
C THR A 81 -17.07 6.79 -10.26
N GLN A 82 -17.23 7.86 -11.04
CA GLN A 82 -17.53 9.18 -10.47
C GLN A 82 -18.83 9.14 -9.66
N ASP A 83 -19.88 8.51 -10.20
CA ASP A 83 -21.18 8.38 -9.52
C ASP A 83 -21.08 7.53 -8.25
N LEU A 84 -20.29 6.45 -8.29
CA LEU A 84 -20.05 5.59 -7.12
C LEU A 84 -19.45 6.40 -5.96
N TYR A 85 -18.32 7.06 -6.20
CA TYR A 85 -17.63 7.82 -5.15
C TYR A 85 -18.42 9.05 -4.69
N ASN A 86 -19.14 9.70 -5.61
CA ASN A 86 -20.09 10.75 -5.25
C ASN A 86 -21.19 10.24 -4.30
N SER A 87 -21.71 9.03 -4.54
CA SER A 87 -22.73 8.43 -3.69
C SER A 87 -22.25 8.10 -2.28
N MET A 88 -20.96 7.83 -2.13
CA MET A 88 -20.30 7.52 -0.85
C MET A 88 -20.02 8.79 -0.02
N GLY A 89 -20.05 9.98 -0.62
CA GLY A 89 -19.71 11.25 0.06
C GLY A 89 -18.22 11.36 0.41
N VAL A 90 -17.35 10.61 -0.26
CA VAL A 90 -15.90 10.67 -0.05
C VAL A 90 -15.28 11.93 -0.64
N THR A 91 -14.23 12.41 -0.01
CA THR A 91 -13.40 13.49 -0.55
C THR A 91 -12.12 12.92 -1.12
N ILE A 92 -11.84 13.22 -2.40
CA ILE A 92 -10.61 12.85 -3.07
C ILE A 92 -9.83 14.13 -3.37
N THR A 93 -8.56 14.16 -2.95
CA THR A 93 -7.66 15.28 -3.19
C THR A 93 -6.43 14.79 -3.92
N VAL A 94 -6.06 15.43 -5.03
CA VAL A 94 -4.86 15.07 -5.81
C VAL A 94 -4.16 16.35 -6.27
N PRO A 95 -3.34 16.99 -5.43
CA PRO A 95 -2.60 18.21 -5.79
C PRO A 95 -1.64 18.02 -6.95
N LYS A 96 -0.92 16.87 -6.97
CA LYS A 96 0.08 16.54 -7.98
C LYS A 96 -0.03 15.09 -8.44
N GLY A 97 0.25 14.85 -9.72
CA GLY A 97 0.47 13.50 -10.23
C GLY A 97 1.90 13.03 -9.96
N VAL A 98 2.13 11.70 -9.95
CA VAL A 98 3.46 11.13 -9.69
C VAL A 98 4.49 11.63 -10.70
N ARG A 99 4.14 11.76 -11.98
CA ARG A 99 5.04 12.32 -12.99
C ARG A 99 5.51 13.74 -12.64
N GLU A 100 4.61 14.60 -12.19
CA GLU A 100 4.94 15.98 -11.77
C GLU A 100 5.91 15.98 -10.57
N ILE A 101 5.65 15.08 -9.59
CA ILE A 101 6.51 14.95 -8.39
C ILE A 101 7.93 14.52 -8.77
N LEU A 102 8.06 13.58 -9.71
CA LEU A 102 9.37 13.10 -10.18
C LEU A 102 10.12 14.18 -10.97
N ASP A 103 9.44 14.87 -11.89
CA ASP A 103 10.01 15.93 -12.71
C ASP A 103 10.50 17.12 -11.84
N GLU A 104 9.75 17.53 -10.82
CA GLU A 104 10.13 18.60 -9.89
C GLU A 104 11.44 18.31 -9.15
N GLN A 105 11.77 17.06 -8.94
CA GLN A 105 13.00 16.64 -8.27
C GLN A 105 14.10 16.22 -9.26
N GLY A 106 13.91 16.46 -10.56
CA GLY A 106 14.91 16.25 -11.59
C GLY A 106 15.17 14.78 -11.92
N VAL A 107 14.21 13.89 -11.67
CA VAL A 107 14.30 12.50 -12.14
C VAL A 107 14.22 12.48 -13.67
N ASP A 108 15.07 11.70 -14.29
CA ASP A 108 15.02 11.48 -15.75
C ASP A 108 13.85 10.58 -16.10
N THR A 109 12.64 11.15 -16.08
CA THR A 109 11.39 10.44 -16.31
C THR A 109 11.23 9.91 -17.74
N LYS A 110 12.03 10.40 -18.69
CA LYS A 110 12.05 9.89 -20.07
C LYS A 110 12.69 8.50 -20.18
N ASN A 111 13.55 8.16 -19.23
CA ASN A 111 14.25 6.89 -19.18
C ASN A 111 13.69 5.92 -18.11
N ILE A 112 12.47 6.17 -17.61
CA ILE A 112 11.77 5.19 -16.78
C ILE A 112 11.37 4.00 -17.66
N GLU A 113 11.88 2.82 -17.28
CA GLU A 113 11.67 1.58 -18.04
C GLU A 113 10.20 1.14 -18.01
N ALA A 114 9.60 1.17 -16.82
CA ALA A 114 8.22 0.75 -16.65
C ALA A 114 7.55 1.40 -15.44
N VAL A 115 6.24 1.56 -15.57
CA VAL A 115 5.30 1.67 -14.46
C VAL A 115 4.81 0.26 -14.13
N VAL A 116 4.78 -0.09 -12.86
CA VAL A 116 4.26 -1.36 -12.35
C VAL A 116 3.00 -1.07 -11.56
N TRP A 117 1.88 -1.62 -11.94
CA TRP A 117 0.68 -1.56 -11.10
C TRP A 117 0.68 -2.72 -10.11
N SER A 118 0.52 -2.42 -8.83
CA SER A 118 0.22 -3.46 -7.83
C SER A 118 -1.08 -4.16 -8.19
N HIS A 119 -2.07 -3.41 -8.65
CA HIS A 119 -3.36 -3.88 -9.16
C HIS A 119 -4.10 -2.76 -9.92
N SER A 120 -5.33 -3.03 -10.38
CA SER A 120 -6.05 -2.17 -11.31
C SER A 120 -7.07 -1.21 -10.68
N HIS A 121 -7.02 -0.93 -9.37
CA HIS A 121 -7.87 0.09 -8.78
C HIS A 121 -7.33 1.50 -9.07
N PHE A 122 -8.24 2.47 -9.14
CA PHE A 122 -7.96 3.83 -9.64
C PHE A 122 -6.97 4.63 -8.78
N ASP A 123 -6.82 4.28 -7.51
CA ASP A 123 -5.93 4.91 -6.53
C ASP A 123 -4.51 4.33 -6.53
N HIS A 124 -4.26 3.36 -7.43
CA HIS A 124 -2.94 2.79 -7.72
C HIS A 124 -2.50 3.03 -9.15
N THR A 125 -3.45 3.08 -10.09
CA THR A 125 -3.15 3.17 -11.52
C THR A 125 -2.65 4.54 -11.95
N GLY A 126 -3.06 5.60 -11.27
CA GLY A 126 -2.73 6.97 -11.60
C GLY A 126 -2.98 7.33 -13.07
N ASN A 127 -2.01 8.00 -13.69
CA ASN A 127 -2.09 8.35 -15.10
C ASN A 127 -0.81 7.95 -15.86
N PRO A 128 -0.70 6.70 -16.35
CA PRO A 128 0.45 6.25 -17.16
C PRO A 128 0.68 7.07 -18.43
N SER A 129 -0.37 7.67 -19.02
CA SER A 129 -0.24 8.44 -20.26
C SER A 129 0.64 9.70 -20.12
N THR A 130 0.96 10.09 -18.89
CA THR A 130 1.92 11.18 -18.62
C THR A 130 3.37 10.76 -18.79
N PHE A 131 3.66 9.46 -18.89
CA PHE A 131 4.98 8.91 -19.16
C PHE A 131 5.16 8.65 -20.65
N GLU A 132 6.42 8.58 -21.08
CA GLU A 132 6.75 8.33 -22.48
C GLU A 132 6.15 6.99 -22.99
N PRO A 133 5.80 6.89 -24.28
CA PRO A 133 5.31 5.62 -24.86
C PRO A 133 6.31 4.46 -24.73
N SER A 134 7.60 4.74 -24.57
CA SER A 134 8.65 3.76 -24.31
C SER A 134 8.62 3.18 -22.88
N THR A 135 7.96 3.86 -21.93
CA THR A 135 7.74 3.35 -20.58
C THR A 135 6.68 2.25 -20.63
N ALA A 136 7.09 1.00 -20.39
CA ALA A 136 6.15 -0.12 -20.39
C ALA A 136 5.18 -0.05 -19.20
N LEU A 137 4.05 -0.75 -19.31
CA LEU A 137 3.15 -1.01 -18.20
C LEU A 137 3.29 -2.47 -17.79
N ILE A 138 3.68 -2.73 -16.55
CA ILE A 138 3.75 -4.07 -15.96
C ILE A 138 2.54 -4.28 -15.07
N VAL A 139 1.87 -5.42 -15.25
CA VAL A 139 0.67 -5.78 -14.49
C VAL A 139 0.77 -7.22 -13.99
N GLY A 140 0.05 -7.53 -12.93
CA GLY A 140 0.01 -8.90 -12.39
C GLY A 140 -0.86 -9.86 -13.21
N PRO A 141 -0.86 -11.16 -12.86
CA PRO A 141 -1.46 -12.21 -13.66
C PRO A 141 -2.99 -12.08 -13.77
N GLY A 142 -3.51 -12.23 -14.98
CA GLY A 142 -4.94 -12.14 -15.27
C GLY A 142 -5.49 -10.73 -15.44
N THR A 143 -4.69 -9.69 -15.17
CA THR A 143 -5.13 -8.28 -15.26
C THR A 143 -5.58 -7.93 -16.67
N SER A 144 -4.85 -8.34 -17.71
CA SER A 144 -5.22 -8.02 -19.10
C SER A 144 -6.60 -8.56 -19.46
N LYS A 145 -6.92 -9.75 -19.01
CA LYS A 145 -8.25 -10.35 -19.26
C LYS A 145 -9.35 -9.69 -18.42
N ALA A 146 -9.06 -9.26 -17.20
CA ALA A 146 -10.05 -8.73 -16.28
C ALA A 146 -10.34 -7.24 -16.50
N ALA A 147 -9.30 -6.45 -16.89
CA ALA A 147 -9.35 -5.00 -16.90
C ALA A 147 -9.26 -4.38 -18.31
N PHE A 148 -8.91 -5.13 -19.36
CA PHE A 148 -8.89 -4.61 -20.72
C PHE A 148 -10.01 -5.22 -21.57
N PRO A 149 -10.60 -4.45 -22.53
CA PRO A 149 -10.32 -3.04 -22.78
C PRO A 149 -10.85 -2.13 -21.67
N GLY A 150 -10.19 -0.97 -21.54
CA GLY A 150 -10.60 0.10 -20.67
C GLY A 150 -11.74 0.95 -21.22
N TYR A 151 -12.16 1.96 -20.46
CA TYR A 151 -13.10 2.97 -20.93
C TYR A 151 -12.39 3.91 -21.96
N PRO A 152 -13.03 4.37 -23.04
CA PRO A 152 -14.44 4.19 -23.38
C PRO A 152 -14.79 2.92 -24.18
N ALA A 153 -13.81 2.12 -24.64
CA ALA A 153 -14.12 0.92 -25.44
C ALA A 153 -14.95 -0.10 -24.64
N ASN A 154 -14.72 -0.21 -23.32
CA ASN A 154 -15.61 -0.90 -22.42
C ASN A 154 -16.27 0.11 -21.45
N PRO A 155 -17.53 0.54 -21.73
CA PRO A 155 -18.22 1.49 -20.86
C PRO A 155 -18.50 0.98 -19.43
N ASP A 156 -18.42 -0.32 -19.22
CA ASP A 156 -18.62 -0.96 -17.91
C ASP A 156 -17.34 -1.07 -17.09
N ASN A 157 -16.18 -0.79 -17.69
CA ASN A 157 -14.92 -0.80 -16.96
C ASN A 157 -14.93 0.33 -15.91
N PRO A 158 -14.75 0.01 -14.62
CA PRO A 158 -14.90 1.04 -13.60
C PRO A 158 -13.66 1.93 -13.44
N TYR A 159 -12.46 1.44 -13.76
CA TYR A 159 -11.23 2.11 -13.33
C TYR A 159 -10.23 2.41 -14.43
N ILE A 160 -10.11 1.55 -15.44
CA ILE A 160 -9.04 1.61 -16.45
C ILE A 160 -9.49 2.42 -17.64
N LEU A 161 -8.66 3.34 -18.08
CA LEU A 161 -8.85 4.09 -19.32
C LEU A 161 -7.99 3.49 -20.44
N GLU A 162 -8.48 3.55 -21.69
CA GLU A 162 -7.67 3.14 -22.84
C GLU A 162 -6.37 3.93 -22.95
N SER A 163 -6.37 5.21 -22.52
CA SER A 163 -5.17 6.05 -22.50
C SER A 163 -4.07 5.53 -21.57
N ASP A 164 -4.40 4.67 -20.59
CA ASP A 164 -3.43 4.17 -19.62
C ASP A 164 -2.43 3.19 -20.27
N TYR A 165 -2.87 2.46 -21.31
CA TYR A 165 -2.05 1.42 -21.94
C TYR A 165 -1.87 1.59 -23.45
N THR A 166 -2.67 2.44 -24.12
CA THR A 166 -2.55 2.63 -25.58
C THR A 166 -1.19 3.22 -25.94
N GLY A 167 -0.55 2.62 -26.94
CA GLY A 167 0.72 3.09 -27.49
C GLY A 167 1.95 2.69 -26.68
N ARG A 168 1.80 1.87 -25.63
CA ARG A 168 2.91 1.33 -24.85
C ARG A 168 2.88 -0.19 -24.77
N GLU A 169 4.01 -0.79 -24.47
CA GLU A 169 4.09 -2.22 -24.19
C GLU A 169 3.39 -2.52 -22.86
N VAL A 170 2.50 -3.51 -22.85
CA VAL A 170 1.91 -4.07 -21.62
C VAL A 170 2.52 -5.43 -21.39
N LYS A 171 3.14 -5.61 -20.21
CA LYS A 171 3.78 -6.86 -19.78
C LYS A 171 2.99 -7.46 -18.63
N GLU A 172 2.28 -8.55 -18.85
CA GLU A 172 1.65 -9.31 -17.79
C GLU A 172 2.64 -10.32 -17.20
N LEU A 173 2.82 -10.28 -15.88
CA LEU A 173 3.70 -11.19 -15.16
C LEU A 173 3.14 -12.62 -15.18
N ASP A 174 4.01 -13.58 -15.44
CA ASP A 174 3.66 -15.00 -15.51
C ASP A 174 4.47 -15.79 -14.47
N PHE A 175 3.90 -15.94 -13.28
CA PHE A 175 4.52 -16.65 -12.17
C PHE A 175 4.65 -18.16 -12.43
N SER A 176 3.90 -18.72 -13.40
CA SER A 176 4.01 -20.15 -13.74
C SER A 176 5.37 -20.51 -14.36
N LYS A 177 6.10 -19.52 -14.88
CA LYS A 177 7.45 -19.68 -15.43
C LYS A 177 8.55 -19.61 -14.38
N SER A 178 8.21 -19.32 -13.13
CA SER A 178 9.15 -19.24 -12.02
C SER A 178 8.89 -20.34 -11.01
N ASN A 179 9.97 -21.03 -10.59
CA ASN A 179 9.90 -21.96 -9.46
C ASN A 179 10.24 -21.29 -8.13
N LEU A 180 10.52 -19.99 -8.15
CA LEU A 180 10.91 -19.24 -6.98
C LEU A 180 9.71 -18.99 -6.07
N LYS A 181 9.90 -19.21 -4.77
CA LYS A 181 8.99 -18.82 -3.71
C LYS A 181 9.74 -18.05 -2.63
N ILE A 182 9.12 -16.97 -2.15
CA ILE A 182 9.58 -16.21 -0.99
C ILE A 182 8.44 -16.22 0.03
N GLY A 183 8.69 -16.77 1.21
CA GLY A 183 7.61 -17.13 2.13
C GLY A 183 6.61 -18.06 1.45
N LYS A 184 5.33 -17.68 1.47
CA LYS A 184 4.24 -18.45 0.83
C LYS A 184 3.96 -18.05 -0.61
N PHE A 185 4.55 -16.95 -1.11
CA PHE A 185 4.22 -16.38 -2.40
C PHE A 185 5.12 -16.90 -3.52
N SER A 186 4.53 -17.15 -4.68
CA SER A 186 5.30 -17.30 -5.92
C SER A 186 5.99 -15.97 -6.21
N ALA A 187 7.22 -16.01 -6.70
CA ALA A 187 8.04 -14.82 -6.88
C ALA A 187 8.73 -14.83 -8.26
N ILE A 188 8.94 -13.64 -8.79
CA ILE A 188 9.77 -13.39 -9.98
C ILE A 188 10.90 -12.47 -9.55
N ASP A 189 12.16 -12.90 -9.79
CA ASP A 189 13.32 -12.03 -9.66
C ASP A 189 13.40 -11.16 -10.92
N TYR A 190 13.02 -9.89 -10.78
CA TYR A 190 12.81 -9.00 -11.92
C TYR A 190 14.12 -8.63 -12.64
N PHE A 191 15.18 -8.36 -11.89
CA PHE A 191 16.48 -8.03 -12.46
C PHE A 191 17.35 -9.27 -12.67
N GLY A 192 16.98 -10.42 -12.09
CA GLY A 192 17.73 -11.68 -12.16
C GLY A 192 18.96 -11.71 -11.29
N ASP A 193 19.08 -10.81 -10.32
CA ASP A 193 20.23 -10.66 -9.44
C ASP A 193 19.91 -10.66 -7.94
N GLY A 194 18.63 -10.87 -7.60
CA GLY A 194 18.16 -10.94 -6.22
C GLY A 194 17.95 -9.59 -5.55
N SER A 195 17.88 -8.48 -6.30
CA SER A 195 17.69 -7.16 -5.75
C SER A 195 16.23 -6.71 -5.73
N LEU A 196 15.39 -7.18 -6.67
CA LEU A 196 13.96 -6.85 -6.75
C LEU A 196 13.13 -8.06 -7.14
N TYR A 197 12.13 -8.35 -6.35
CA TYR A 197 11.16 -9.41 -6.61
C TYR A 197 9.75 -8.84 -6.74
N PHE A 198 8.94 -9.43 -7.62
CA PHE A 198 7.49 -9.30 -7.57
C PHE A 198 6.92 -10.58 -6.96
N LEU A 199 5.95 -10.41 -6.06
CA LEU A 199 5.28 -11.50 -5.35
C LEU A 199 3.84 -11.58 -5.81
N ASP A 200 3.37 -12.80 -6.12
CA ASP A 200 1.97 -13.07 -6.44
C ASP A 200 1.15 -13.09 -5.14
N THR A 201 0.35 -12.05 -4.93
CA THR A 201 -0.40 -11.81 -3.68
C THR A 201 -1.90 -11.65 -3.97
N PRO A 202 -2.57 -12.72 -4.47
CA PRO A 202 -3.93 -12.64 -4.94
C PRO A 202 -4.95 -12.43 -3.82
N GLY A 203 -6.16 -12.01 -4.19
CA GLY A 203 -7.33 -11.95 -3.32
C GLY A 203 -8.04 -10.61 -3.36
N HIS A 204 -7.36 -9.50 -3.03
CA HIS A 204 -7.96 -8.18 -3.05
C HIS A 204 -8.49 -7.83 -4.46
N CYS A 205 -7.66 -7.99 -5.46
CA CYS A 205 -8.00 -7.76 -6.87
C CYS A 205 -7.36 -8.83 -7.74
N ILE A 206 -7.95 -9.11 -8.92
CA ILE A 206 -7.31 -9.96 -9.92
C ILE A 206 -6.00 -9.32 -10.35
N GLY A 207 -4.92 -10.08 -10.32
CA GLY A 207 -3.60 -9.60 -10.68
C GLY A 207 -2.90 -8.75 -9.60
N HIS A 208 -3.36 -8.77 -8.36
CA HIS A 208 -2.66 -8.07 -7.29
C HIS A 208 -1.28 -8.68 -7.03
N ILE A 209 -0.26 -7.83 -6.98
CA ILE A 209 1.13 -8.16 -6.68
C ILE A 209 1.72 -7.22 -5.65
N CYS A 210 2.67 -7.71 -4.86
CA CYS A 210 3.56 -6.87 -4.05
C CYS A 210 4.94 -6.78 -4.69
N GLY A 211 5.61 -5.65 -4.47
CA GLY A 211 7.03 -5.51 -4.76
C GLY A 211 7.87 -5.82 -3.52
N PHE A 212 9.00 -6.51 -3.67
CA PHE A 212 9.89 -6.85 -2.57
C PHE A 212 11.33 -6.55 -2.95
N ALA A 213 11.89 -5.49 -2.39
CA ALA A 213 13.17 -4.91 -2.78
C ALA A 213 14.24 -5.11 -1.70
N ARG A 214 15.40 -5.67 -2.06
CA ARG A 214 16.60 -5.70 -1.21
C ARG A 214 17.26 -4.32 -1.27
N VAL A 215 17.30 -3.62 -0.15
CA VAL A 215 17.84 -2.24 -0.08
C VAL A 215 19.21 -2.16 0.60
N THR A 216 19.59 -3.18 1.36
CA THR A 216 20.97 -3.39 1.85
C THR A 216 21.32 -4.88 1.79
N SER A 217 22.61 -5.20 1.74
CA SER A 217 23.10 -6.58 1.62
C SER A 217 24.05 -7.04 2.73
N ASN A 218 24.42 -6.16 3.67
CA ASN A 218 25.26 -6.56 4.80
C ASN A 218 25.11 -5.60 5.98
N PRO A 219 24.17 -5.82 6.90
CA PRO A 219 23.16 -6.89 6.88
C PRO A 219 22.10 -6.68 5.80
N ASP A 220 21.46 -7.77 5.39
CA ASP A 220 20.32 -7.72 4.47
C ASP A 220 19.16 -6.97 5.07
N SER A 221 18.54 -6.06 4.28
CA SER A 221 17.26 -5.47 4.61
C SER A 221 16.40 -5.26 3.37
N PHE A 222 15.07 -5.25 3.58
CA PHE A 222 14.11 -5.25 2.49
C PHE A 222 12.97 -4.27 2.73
N ILE A 223 12.43 -3.73 1.65
CA ILE A 223 11.17 -2.98 1.66
C ILE A 223 10.14 -3.81 0.89
N LEU A 224 9.00 -4.08 1.53
CA LEU A 224 7.84 -4.69 0.91
C LEU A 224 6.86 -3.59 0.54
N MET A 225 6.67 -3.38 -0.76
CA MET A 225 5.68 -2.48 -1.35
C MET A 225 4.36 -3.25 -1.42
N GLY A 226 3.48 -3.02 -0.43
CA GLY A 226 2.37 -3.91 -0.13
C GLY A 226 1.15 -3.76 -1.05
N GLY A 227 1.03 -2.64 -1.81
CA GLY A 227 -0.23 -2.32 -2.47
C GLY A 227 -1.40 -2.43 -1.49
N ASP A 228 -2.49 -3.04 -1.92
CA ASP A 228 -3.69 -3.33 -1.13
C ASP A 228 -3.77 -4.78 -0.63
N GLY A 229 -2.61 -5.43 -0.51
CA GLY A 229 -2.51 -6.70 0.23
C GLY A 229 -2.97 -6.55 1.68
N VAL A 230 -2.91 -5.32 2.22
CA VAL A 230 -3.41 -4.91 3.53
C VAL A 230 -3.95 -3.49 3.43
N HIS A 231 -5.17 -3.25 3.94
CA HIS A 231 -5.79 -1.92 3.96
C HIS A 231 -5.59 -1.19 5.29
N TYR A 232 -5.32 -1.92 6.35
CA TYR A 232 -5.14 -1.38 7.68
C TYR A 232 -4.20 -2.25 8.51
N ASP A 233 -3.26 -1.66 9.21
CA ASP A 233 -2.23 -2.38 9.98
C ASP A 233 -2.78 -3.33 11.03
N GLY A 234 -4.00 -3.08 11.52
CA GLY A 234 -4.72 -3.99 12.41
C GLY A 234 -5.07 -5.34 11.79
N GLN A 235 -4.88 -5.54 10.47
CA GLN A 235 -4.95 -6.85 9.80
C GLN A 235 -3.63 -7.63 9.89
N LEU A 236 -2.51 -6.93 10.11
CA LEU A 236 -1.20 -7.56 10.34
C LEU A 236 -0.94 -7.82 11.82
N ARG A 237 -1.42 -6.93 12.69
CA ARG A 237 -1.02 -6.87 14.11
C ARG A 237 -2.22 -6.67 15.03
N PRO A 238 -2.17 -7.23 16.26
CA PRO A 238 -1.14 -8.13 16.77
C PRO A 238 -0.98 -9.38 15.92
N SER A 239 0.09 -10.13 16.11
CA SER A 239 0.32 -11.42 15.51
C SER A 239 1.07 -12.34 16.47
N HIS A 240 1.13 -13.61 16.14
CA HIS A 240 1.86 -14.60 16.92
C HIS A 240 3.37 -14.23 17.09
N TRP A 241 3.94 -13.51 16.14
CA TRP A 241 5.32 -13.03 16.17
C TRP A 241 5.46 -11.65 16.82
N HIS A 242 4.44 -10.84 16.72
CA HIS A 242 4.33 -9.52 17.34
C HIS A 242 3.05 -9.45 18.17
N PRO A 243 3.01 -10.13 19.34
CA PRO A 243 1.88 -10.00 20.25
C PRO A 243 1.77 -8.58 20.77
N LEU A 244 0.55 -8.14 21.11
CA LEU A 244 0.35 -6.83 21.72
C LEU A 244 1.19 -6.73 23.00
N PRO A 245 2.17 -5.80 23.08
CA PRO A 245 3.03 -5.69 24.24
C PRO A 245 2.30 -5.06 25.43
N ASP A 246 2.74 -5.37 26.63
CA ASP A 246 2.20 -4.75 27.85
C ASP A 246 2.52 -3.24 27.92
N SER A 247 3.58 -2.81 27.23
CA SER A 247 4.03 -1.41 27.16
C SER A 247 4.42 -1.04 25.74
N ILE A 248 3.73 -0.06 25.17
CA ILE A 248 3.86 0.35 23.75
C ILE A 248 4.70 1.63 23.66
N SER A 249 5.72 1.59 22.81
CA SER A 249 6.60 2.74 22.52
C SER A 249 6.94 2.76 21.01
N PRO A 250 6.84 3.94 20.35
CA PRO A 250 6.33 5.21 20.85
C PRO A 250 4.88 5.13 21.34
N HIS A 251 4.46 6.10 22.15
CA HIS A 251 3.09 6.17 22.65
C HIS A 251 2.13 6.49 21.49
N PRO A 252 1.18 5.62 21.11
CA PRO A 252 0.40 5.78 19.87
C PRO A 252 -0.48 7.03 19.88
N PHE A 253 -1.00 7.47 21.04
CA PHE A 253 -1.83 8.67 21.14
C PHE A 253 -1.03 9.97 21.26
N ASP A 254 0.22 9.91 21.67
CA ASP A 254 1.10 11.07 21.85
C ASP A 254 2.56 10.65 21.64
N PRO A 255 3.03 10.54 20.38
CA PRO A 255 4.38 10.05 20.08
C PRO A 255 5.52 10.88 20.68
N ALA A 256 5.25 12.12 21.06
CA ALA A 256 6.21 13.01 21.73
C ALA A 256 6.26 12.76 23.26
N ALA A 257 5.30 12.01 23.80
CA ALA A 257 5.29 11.73 25.23
C ALA A 257 6.47 10.82 25.64
N PRO A 258 7.16 11.13 26.76
CA PRO A 258 8.28 10.31 27.23
C PRO A 258 7.83 8.97 27.84
N GLN A 259 6.55 8.86 28.25
CA GLN A 259 5.98 7.65 28.82
C GLN A 259 5.47 6.69 27.75
N THR A 260 5.46 5.41 28.05
CA THR A 260 4.87 4.39 27.20
C THR A 260 3.35 4.31 27.41
N CYS A 261 2.64 3.74 26.43
CA CYS A 261 1.20 3.47 26.52
C CYS A 261 0.98 2.05 27.08
N PRO A 262 0.12 1.85 28.10
CA PRO A 262 -0.22 0.51 28.56
C PRO A 262 -0.98 -0.26 27.48
N GLY A 263 -0.51 -1.46 27.12
CA GLY A 263 -1.15 -2.32 26.13
C GLY A 263 -2.53 -2.83 26.56
N GLU A 264 -2.77 -2.94 27.87
CA GLU A 264 -4.07 -3.37 28.41
C GLU A 264 -5.24 -2.47 27.99
N LEU A 265 -4.99 -1.21 27.64
CA LEU A 265 -6.02 -0.29 27.13
C LEU A 265 -6.72 -0.84 25.88
N PHE A 266 -6.00 -1.63 25.08
CA PHE A 266 -6.51 -2.15 23.81
C PHE A 266 -7.16 -3.52 23.93
N HIS A 267 -7.22 -4.15 25.13
CA HIS A 267 -7.80 -5.49 25.28
C HIS A 267 -9.25 -5.57 24.80
N LYS A 268 -10.02 -4.48 24.94
CA LYS A 268 -11.41 -4.45 24.53
C LYS A 268 -11.63 -4.36 23.00
N VAL A 269 -10.59 -4.02 22.25
CA VAL A 269 -10.65 -3.97 20.77
C VAL A 269 -10.00 -5.19 20.13
N LEU A 270 -9.36 -6.06 20.91
CA LEU A 270 -8.81 -7.31 20.41
C LEU A 270 -9.94 -8.27 20.04
N ARG A 271 -9.84 -8.86 18.87
CA ARG A 271 -10.79 -9.85 18.38
C ARG A 271 -10.63 -11.20 19.09
N ASP A 272 -9.43 -11.76 19.10
CA ASP A 272 -9.14 -13.11 19.60
C ASP A 272 -7.89 -13.17 20.49
N GLY A 273 -7.60 -12.10 21.23
CA GLY A 273 -6.46 -12.02 22.15
C GLY A 273 -5.25 -11.30 21.58
N LYS A 274 -4.15 -11.34 22.34
CA LYS A 274 -2.94 -10.51 22.08
C LYS A 274 -2.08 -10.98 20.90
N GLU A 275 -2.32 -12.15 20.35
CA GLU A 275 -1.51 -12.79 19.30
C GLU A 275 -2.26 -12.91 17.97
N GLU A 276 -3.48 -12.39 17.91
CA GLU A 276 -4.31 -12.41 16.70
C GLU A 276 -4.60 -10.99 16.23
N PRO A 277 -4.70 -10.74 14.91
CA PRO A 277 -4.99 -9.43 14.37
C PRO A 277 -6.31 -8.87 14.91
N ILE A 278 -6.36 -7.55 15.08
CA ILE A 278 -7.60 -6.87 15.47
C ILE A 278 -8.66 -7.07 14.40
N TYR A 279 -8.24 -7.03 13.14
CA TYR A 279 -9.11 -7.13 11.98
C TYR A 279 -8.77 -8.31 11.07
N LEU A 280 -9.80 -8.83 10.41
CA LEU A 280 -9.70 -9.65 9.20
C LEU A 280 -10.13 -8.82 7.98
N ALA A 281 -9.83 -9.29 6.77
CA ALA A 281 -10.46 -8.75 5.58
C ALA A 281 -11.97 -9.03 5.62
N ALA A 282 -12.77 -7.99 5.38
CA ALA A 282 -14.23 -8.09 5.36
C ALA A 282 -14.71 -8.89 4.14
N ASP A 283 -15.78 -9.65 4.32
CA ASP A 283 -16.49 -10.27 3.18
C ASP A 283 -17.36 -9.20 2.50
N SER A 284 -16.75 -8.48 1.56
CA SER A 284 -17.35 -7.34 0.88
C SER A 284 -16.90 -7.25 -0.57
N PRO A 285 -17.58 -6.45 -1.42
CA PRO A 285 -17.17 -6.21 -2.80
C PRO A 285 -15.80 -5.52 -2.96
N ALA A 286 -15.19 -5.02 -1.90
CA ALA A 286 -13.83 -4.47 -1.93
C ALA A 286 -12.75 -5.55 -2.14
N HIS A 287 -13.11 -6.82 -2.00
CA HIS A 287 -12.21 -7.96 -2.24
C HIS A 287 -12.78 -8.87 -3.32
N ALA A 288 -12.00 -9.15 -4.35
CA ALA A 288 -12.40 -10.09 -5.42
C ALA A 288 -12.57 -11.52 -4.89
N ASP A 289 -11.75 -11.92 -3.91
CA ASP A 289 -11.82 -13.20 -3.22
C ASP A 289 -11.33 -13.01 -1.76
N VAL A 290 -12.26 -12.94 -0.83
CA VAL A 290 -11.96 -12.72 0.59
C VAL A 290 -11.15 -13.86 1.21
N VAL A 291 -11.35 -15.10 0.75
CA VAL A 291 -10.61 -16.25 1.28
C VAL A 291 -9.14 -16.17 0.89
N GLN A 292 -8.87 -15.84 -0.38
CA GLN A 292 -7.51 -15.59 -0.84
C GLN A 292 -6.90 -14.35 -0.19
N THR A 293 -7.67 -13.25 -0.03
CA THR A 293 -7.21 -12.04 0.67
C THR A 293 -6.73 -12.37 2.08
N ARG A 294 -7.52 -13.11 2.85
CA ARG A 294 -7.14 -13.54 4.22
C ARG A 294 -5.89 -14.43 4.22
N ALA A 295 -5.76 -15.32 3.22
CA ALA A 295 -4.56 -16.14 3.08
C ALA A 295 -3.32 -15.30 2.72
N THR A 296 -3.47 -14.31 1.85
CA THR A 296 -2.42 -13.34 1.50
C THR A 296 -1.99 -12.53 2.72
N ILE A 297 -2.94 -11.95 3.48
CA ILE A 297 -2.63 -11.21 4.71
C ILE A 297 -1.83 -12.08 5.69
N LYS A 298 -2.25 -13.35 5.87
CA LYS A 298 -1.51 -14.30 6.72
C LYS A 298 -0.09 -14.58 6.21
N GLY A 299 0.11 -14.59 4.89
CA GLY A 299 1.44 -14.63 4.30
C GLY A 299 2.24 -13.37 4.57
N LEU A 300 1.64 -12.18 4.45
CA LEU A 300 2.30 -10.89 4.71
C LEU A 300 2.68 -10.71 6.19
N GLN A 301 1.93 -11.28 7.13
CA GLN A 301 2.31 -11.33 8.54
C GLN A 301 3.66 -12.05 8.77
N GLU A 302 4.01 -13.02 7.92
CA GLU A 302 5.32 -13.69 7.99
C GLU A 302 6.46 -12.75 7.61
N PHE A 303 6.24 -11.83 6.65
CA PHE A 303 7.22 -10.77 6.33
C PHE A 303 7.29 -9.72 7.45
N ASP A 304 6.15 -9.32 7.98
CA ASP A 304 6.08 -8.37 9.09
C ASP A 304 6.77 -8.86 10.38
N ALA A 305 6.90 -10.19 10.53
CA ALA A 305 7.61 -10.80 11.65
C ALA A 305 9.12 -10.49 11.68
N HIS A 306 9.68 -9.98 10.57
CA HIS A 306 11.10 -9.71 10.44
C HIS A 306 11.42 -8.22 10.65
N ASP A 307 12.26 -7.90 11.65
CA ASP A 307 12.66 -6.51 11.92
C ASP A 307 13.50 -5.87 10.80
N ASN A 308 14.08 -6.66 9.88
CA ASN A 308 14.82 -6.21 8.72
C ASN A 308 13.97 -6.09 7.44
N ILE A 309 12.67 -6.26 7.55
CA ILE A 309 11.70 -6.03 6.48
C ILE A 309 10.78 -4.88 6.88
N PHE A 310 10.72 -3.85 6.03
CA PHE A 310 9.78 -2.76 6.21
C PHE A 310 8.57 -2.98 5.30
N VAL A 311 7.45 -3.38 5.89
CA VAL A 311 6.19 -3.55 5.18
C VAL A 311 5.52 -2.19 5.06
N VAL A 312 5.23 -1.76 3.83
CA VAL A 312 4.63 -0.47 3.50
C VAL A 312 3.31 -0.72 2.76
N PRO A 313 2.16 -0.78 3.46
CA PRO A 313 0.84 -0.77 2.83
C PRO A 313 0.63 0.56 2.08
N ALA A 314 -0.19 0.55 1.01
CA ALA A 314 -0.40 1.75 0.20
C ALA A 314 -1.09 2.89 0.97
N HIS A 315 -1.85 2.56 2.01
CA HIS A 315 -2.75 3.49 2.70
C HIS A 315 -2.42 3.71 4.19
N ASP A 316 -1.24 3.31 4.66
CA ASP A 316 -0.86 3.55 6.06
C ASP A 316 -0.58 5.04 6.32
N GLN A 317 -1.59 5.75 6.83
CA GLN A 317 -1.51 7.17 7.14
C GLN A 317 -0.46 7.50 8.22
N PHE A 318 -0.14 6.56 9.10
CA PHE A 318 0.81 6.81 10.20
C PHE A 318 2.24 6.93 9.71
N LEU A 319 2.54 6.42 8.52
CA LEU A 319 3.86 6.60 7.90
C LEU A 319 4.14 8.06 7.53
N LEU A 320 3.12 8.89 7.30
CA LEU A 320 3.29 10.32 6.97
C LEU A 320 4.14 11.08 7.99
N ASN A 321 4.10 10.66 9.26
CA ASN A 321 4.81 11.30 10.37
C ASN A 321 6.05 10.50 10.85
N VAL A 322 6.32 9.34 10.26
CA VAL A 322 7.38 8.44 10.72
C VAL A 322 8.57 8.38 9.77
N ILE A 323 8.30 8.44 8.46
CA ILE A 323 9.32 8.17 7.45
C ILE A 323 9.73 9.43 6.69
N ASP A 324 10.89 9.36 6.05
CA ASP A 324 11.26 10.32 5.02
C ASP A 324 10.71 9.85 3.66
N PHE A 325 10.07 10.77 2.96
CA PHE A 325 9.60 10.54 1.60
C PHE A 325 10.60 11.00 0.55
N PHE A 326 10.38 10.57 -0.69
CA PHE A 326 11.08 11.07 -1.87
C PHE A 326 11.19 12.61 -1.82
N PRO A 327 12.36 13.21 -2.16
CA PRO A 327 13.51 12.60 -2.84
C PRO A 327 14.50 11.83 -1.96
N LYS A 328 14.26 11.67 -0.67
CA LYS A 328 15.15 10.91 0.19
C LYS A 328 14.93 9.41 0.00
N PRO A 329 16.01 8.61 -0.15
CA PRO A 329 15.88 7.16 -0.23
C PRO A 329 15.49 6.55 1.12
N ALA A 330 14.72 5.47 1.05
CA ALA A 330 14.26 4.72 2.21
C ALA A 330 15.25 3.62 2.66
N ASN A 331 16.35 3.38 1.93
CA ASN A 331 17.29 2.28 2.17
C ASN A 331 17.83 2.20 3.61
N LYS A 332 17.86 3.33 4.30
CA LYS A 332 18.35 3.42 5.69
C LYS A 332 17.25 3.29 6.75
N PHE A 333 16.11 2.69 6.42
CA PHE A 333 14.97 2.58 7.33
C PHE A 333 15.31 1.88 8.65
N LEU A 334 16.22 0.89 8.64
CA LEU A 334 16.69 0.21 9.85
C LEU A 334 17.45 1.17 10.77
N GLU A 335 18.43 1.90 10.22
CA GLU A 335 19.23 2.88 10.99
C GLU A 335 18.33 3.97 11.59
N LYS A 336 17.27 4.37 10.88
CA LYS A 336 16.28 5.35 11.32
C LYS A 336 15.24 4.78 12.28
N GLY A 337 15.20 3.46 12.43
CA GLY A 337 14.28 2.75 13.32
C GLY A 337 12.81 2.83 12.90
N TRP A 338 12.51 2.99 11.61
CA TRP A 338 11.14 3.20 11.12
C TRP A 338 10.21 2.02 11.44
N VAL A 339 10.68 0.76 11.29
CA VAL A 339 9.89 -0.43 11.62
C VAL A 339 9.35 -0.37 13.04
N LYS A 340 10.22 -0.06 14.01
CA LYS A 340 9.81 0.01 15.43
C LYS A 340 8.93 1.21 15.72
N LYS A 341 9.20 2.36 15.08
CA LYS A 341 8.43 3.58 15.27
C LYS A 341 7.02 3.46 14.70
N ALA A 342 6.84 2.81 13.53
CA ALA A 342 5.55 2.67 12.87
C ALA A 342 4.68 1.56 13.47
N ARG A 343 5.30 0.46 13.93
CA ARG A 343 4.63 -0.83 14.23
C ARG A 343 3.30 -0.74 14.97
N TRP A 344 3.17 0.16 15.95
CA TRP A 344 1.98 0.27 16.78
C TRP A 344 1.26 1.60 16.65
N MET A 345 1.66 2.46 15.70
CA MET A 345 1.07 3.79 15.55
C MET A 345 -0.40 3.73 15.12
N PHE A 346 -0.80 2.70 14.37
CA PHE A 346 -2.19 2.48 13.97
C PHE A 346 -3.16 2.36 15.16
N LEU A 347 -2.68 2.04 16.36
CA LEU A 347 -3.49 1.99 17.56
C LEU A 347 -4.05 3.36 17.95
N ALA A 348 -3.53 4.45 17.37
CA ALA A 348 -4.07 5.80 17.58
C ALA A 348 -5.52 5.94 17.14
N ASP A 349 -5.93 5.23 16.09
CA ASP A 349 -7.32 5.26 15.59
C ASP A 349 -8.33 4.64 16.57
N PHE A 350 -7.86 3.83 17.50
CA PHE A 350 -8.72 3.27 18.56
C PHE A 350 -8.90 4.18 19.77
N ALA A 351 -8.36 5.42 19.75
CA ALA A 351 -8.44 6.33 20.88
C ALA A 351 -9.88 6.46 21.42
N LYS A 352 -10.84 6.73 20.53
CA LYS A 352 -12.26 6.84 20.91
C LYS A 352 -12.80 5.53 21.50
N ALA A 353 -12.48 4.39 20.87
CA ALA A 353 -12.89 3.07 21.34
C ALA A 353 -12.36 2.79 22.75
N VAL A 354 -11.18 3.29 23.11
CA VAL A 354 -10.57 3.09 24.43
C VAL A 354 -10.79 4.24 25.41
N GLY A 355 -11.62 5.23 25.05
CA GLY A 355 -11.95 6.38 25.92
C GLY A 355 -10.77 7.31 26.13
N ARG A 356 -9.97 7.54 25.08
CA ARG A 356 -8.80 8.42 25.04
C ARG A 356 -8.92 9.43 23.90
N GLU A 357 -8.08 10.44 23.92
CA GLU A 357 -7.84 11.37 22.83
C GLU A 357 -6.46 11.11 22.25
N ALA A 358 -6.33 11.16 20.92
CA ALA A 358 -5.05 11.10 20.23
C ALA A 358 -4.59 12.51 19.85
N LYS A 359 -3.32 12.79 20.07
CA LYS A 359 -2.63 14.02 19.63
C LYS A 359 -1.80 13.77 18.37
N VAL A 360 -2.11 12.71 17.64
CA VAL A 360 -1.44 12.39 16.39
C VAL A 360 -2.03 13.31 15.32
N GLU A 361 -1.15 13.90 14.51
CA GLU A 361 -1.59 14.67 13.37
C GLU A 361 -2.16 13.70 12.32
N ILE A 362 -3.47 13.76 12.11
CA ILE A 362 -4.21 12.86 11.25
C ILE A 362 -4.52 13.62 9.94
N VAL A 363 -4.51 12.92 8.83
CA VAL A 363 -4.83 13.48 7.52
C VAL A 363 -6.34 13.73 7.42
N GLY A 364 -6.79 14.89 7.88
CA GLY A 364 -8.15 15.40 7.71
C GLY A 364 -9.25 14.69 8.55
N ASP A 365 -10.50 15.09 8.35
CA ASP A 365 -11.67 14.43 8.96
C ASP A 365 -12.02 13.19 8.12
N TYR A 366 -12.10 12.05 8.76
CA TYR A 366 -12.38 10.76 8.10
C TYR A 366 -13.85 10.59 7.71
N ARG A 367 -14.74 11.36 8.29
CA ARG A 367 -16.18 11.18 8.06
C ARG A 367 -16.56 11.61 6.64
N PRO A 368 -17.48 10.89 5.98
CA PRO A 368 -18.08 11.36 4.75
C PRO A 368 -18.72 12.71 4.95
N ILE A 369 -18.61 13.58 3.95
CA ILE A 369 -19.30 14.86 3.97
C ILE A 369 -20.81 14.61 3.91
N PRO A 370 -21.63 15.24 4.78
CA PRO A 370 -23.09 15.16 4.68
C PRO A 370 -23.59 15.51 3.29
N LYS A 371 -24.62 14.78 2.79
CA LYS A 371 -25.11 14.95 1.41
C LYS A 371 -25.47 16.38 1.05
N GLU A 372 -26.02 17.13 2.01
CA GLU A 372 -26.39 18.53 1.88
C GLU A 372 -25.21 19.50 1.72
N GLU A 373 -24.04 19.11 2.19
CA GLU A 373 -22.79 19.89 2.13
C GLU A 373 -21.88 19.42 1.00
N TYR A 374 -22.15 18.24 0.44
CA TYR A 374 -21.27 17.58 -0.52
C TYR A 374 -21.32 18.24 -1.91
N LYS A 375 -20.18 18.75 -2.38
CA LYS A 375 -20.04 19.44 -3.67
C LYS A 375 -19.50 18.57 -4.80
N GLY A 376 -19.40 17.26 -4.56
CA GLY A 376 -18.78 16.31 -5.47
C GLY A 376 -17.31 16.05 -5.13
N PHE A 377 -16.83 14.81 -5.37
CA PHE A 377 -15.44 14.44 -5.11
C PHE A 377 -14.45 15.10 -6.08
N ILE A 378 -14.93 15.54 -7.24
CA ILE A 378 -14.19 16.39 -8.16
C ILE A 378 -14.33 17.83 -7.68
N GLY A 379 -13.35 18.30 -6.93
CA GLY A 379 -13.28 19.71 -6.56
C GLY A 379 -13.25 20.58 -7.82
N LYS A 380 -14.25 21.47 -7.95
CA LYS A 380 -14.27 22.48 -8.99
C LYS A 380 -13.26 23.57 -8.68
#